data_43769abd3be627a71e1fbfcbd401278c
#
_entry.id   43769abd3be627a71e1fbfcbd401278c
#
_cell.length_a   1.000
_cell.length_b   1.000
_cell.length_c   1.000
_cell.angle_alpha   90.00
_cell.angle_beta   90.00
_cell.angle_gamma   90.00
#
_symmetry.space_group_name_H-M   'P 1'
#
loop_
_entity.id
_entity.type
_entity.pdbx_description
1 polymer ?
#
loop_
_entity_poly.entity_id
_entity_poly.type
_entity_poly.pdbx_seq_one_letter_code
_entity_poly.pdbx_strand_id
1 'polypeptide(L)'
;MDTIRSFEQEALECLTALYEPSEAREIARQLLEEVRGCTRTQLLLLSKDTLLSPAECARLERMLHDLSAGTPLQYVLGYAYFAGHRLTVAPGVLIPRPETEELIELILQHPESRASKRLLDVGTGSGCIAYALTAALPEVKQSVALEVSSEAAPIAEANFEALRKATGREVYLWKHDLFALLEEHTPPTPPLDLIVSNPPYIHPEEAEEMTPQVLLHEPHLALFAPEASPIAYYIALAELVAQGYLRSGGNLWVELNPLYATATEEAMLERIGRQHAKTKLIHDLSGKVRFLHLTYCPAE
;
A
#
# COMPACT_ATOMS: atom_id res chain seq x y z
N MET A 1 0.25 -12.41 -34.11
CA MET A 1 -0.84 -12.23 -33.13
C MET A 1 -1.91 -11.36 -33.77
N ASP A 2 -3.09 -11.94 -34.14
CA ASP A 2 -4.16 -11.20 -34.85
C ASP A 2 -5.58 -11.54 -34.34
N THR A 3 -5.68 -12.54 -33.44
CA THR A 3 -6.94 -12.95 -32.80
C THR A 3 -6.75 -13.10 -31.28
N ILE A 4 -7.87 -13.12 -30.55
CA ILE A 4 -7.86 -13.42 -29.09
C ILE A 4 -7.16 -14.77 -28.84
N ARG A 5 -7.46 -15.80 -29.64
CA ARG A 5 -6.86 -17.14 -29.54
C ARG A 5 -5.35 -17.10 -29.71
N SER A 6 -4.86 -16.47 -30.78
CA SER A 6 -3.42 -16.40 -31.06
C SER A 6 -2.67 -15.63 -29.98
N PHE A 7 -3.28 -14.56 -29.42
CA PHE A 7 -2.72 -13.83 -28.30
C PHE A 7 -2.64 -14.68 -27.03
N GLU A 8 -3.74 -15.37 -26.64
CA GLU A 8 -3.75 -16.22 -25.44
C GLU A 8 -2.68 -17.32 -25.53
N GLN A 9 -2.48 -17.90 -26.71
CA GLN A 9 -1.45 -18.92 -26.92
C GLN A 9 -0.05 -18.32 -26.77
N GLU A 10 0.24 -17.21 -27.42
CA GLU A 10 1.53 -16.50 -27.33
C GLU A 10 1.83 -16.03 -25.90
N ALA A 11 0.82 -15.50 -25.20
CA ALA A 11 0.95 -15.10 -23.82
C ALA A 11 1.32 -16.28 -22.91
N LEU A 12 0.71 -17.44 -23.09
CA LEU A 12 1.07 -18.64 -22.33
C LEU A 12 2.50 -19.07 -22.61
N GLU A 13 2.92 -19.10 -23.88
CA GLU A 13 4.29 -19.47 -24.27
C GLU A 13 5.33 -18.53 -23.63
N CYS A 14 5.05 -17.21 -23.61
CA CYS A 14 5.96 -16.22 -23.06
C CYS A 14 5.97 -16.21 -21.51
N LEU A 15 4.82 -16.37 -20.86
CA LEU A 15 4.70 -16.12 -19.43
C LEU A 15 4.92 -17.35 -18.56
N THR A 16 4.82 -18.59 -19.09
CA THR A 16 5.00 -19.82 -18.29
C THR A 16 6.44 -20.04 -17.80
N ALA A 17 7.39 -19.23 -18.24
CA ALA A 17 8.74 -19.21 -17.67
C ALA A 17 8.79 -18.52 -16.28
N LEU A 18 7.85 -17.64 -15.99
CA LEU A 18 7.81 -16.81 -14.77
C LEU A 18 6.58 -17.07 -13.89
N TYR A 19 5.49 -17.57 -14.48
CA TYR A 19 4.19 -17.74 -13.84
C TYR A 19 3.66 -19.16 -14.04
N GLU A 20 2.91 -19.65 -13.06
CA GLU A 20 2.18 -20.90 -13.23
C GLU A 20 1.16 -20.79 -14.38
N PRO A 21 0.87 -21.88 -15.12
CA PRO A 21 -0.02 -21.81 -16.31
C PRO A 21 -1.43 -21.24 -16.03
N SER A 22 -1.95 -21.39 -14.81
CA SER A 22 -3.23 -20.81 -14.40
C SER A 22 -3.14 -19.30 -14.25
N GLU A 23 -2.06 -18.83 -13.68
CA GLU A 23 -1.77 -17.40 -13.48
C GLU A 23 -1.48 -16.72 -14.82
N ALA A 24 -0.65 -17.34 -15.68
CA ALA A 24 -0.38 -16.85 -17.03
C ALA A 24 -1.66 -16.63 -17.84
N ARG A 25 -2.65 -17.56 -17.73
CA ARG A 25 -3.98 -17.38 -18.38
C ARG A 25 -4.75 -16.21 -17.80
N GLU A 26 -4.71 -16.05 -16.49
CA GLU A 26 -5.41 -14.95 -15.83
C GLU A 26 -4.78 -13.60 -16.20
N ILE A 27 -3.46 -13.52 -16.29
CA ILE A 27 -2.71 -12.35 -16.76
C ILE A 27 -3.11 -12.04 -18.20
N ALA A 28 -3.06 -13.01 -19.13
CA ALA A 28 -3.45 -12.83 -20.52
C ALA A 28 -4.88 -12.29 -20.65
N ARG A 29 -5.80 -12.79 -19.81
CA ARG A 29 -7.19 -12.29 -19.75
C ARG A 29 -7.25 -10.83 -19.32
N GLN A 30 -6.53 -10.45 -18.26
CA GLN A 30 -6.52 -9.07 -17.75
C GLN A 30 -5.94 -8.11 -18.78
N LEU A 31 -4.88 -8.50 -19.51
CA LEU A 31 -4.34 -7.69 -20.60
C LEU A 31 -5.38 -7.45 -21.70
N LEU A 32 -6.13 -8.49 -22.09
CA LEU A 32 -7.21 -8.36 -23.09
C LEU A 32 -8.33 -7.44 -22.59
N GLU A 33 -8.75 -7.58 -21.33
CA GLU A 33 -9.76 -6.71 -20.72
C GLU A 33 -9.33 -5.25 -20.74
N GLU A 34 -8.09 -4.98 -20.36
CA GLU A 34 -7.52 -3.63 -20.32
C GLU A 34 -7.39 -3.02 -21.72
N VAL A 35 -6.88 -3.79 -22.70
CA VAL A 35 -6.65 -3.28 -24.06
C VAL A 35 -7.96 -3.05 -24.81
N ARG A 36 -8.96 -3.90 -24.59
CA ARG A 36 -10.28 -3.79 -25.21
C ARG A 36 -11.27 -2.88 -24.46
N GLY A 37 -10.91 -2.46 -23.24
CA GLY A 37 -11.81 -1.68 -22.38
C GLY A 37 -13.11 -2.44 -22.04
N CYS A 38 -13.03 -3.75 -21.83
CA CYS A 38 -14.19 -4.59 -21.58
C CYS A 38 -14.07 -5.34 -20.24
N THR A 39 -15.21 -5.74 -19.69
CA THR A 39 -15.25 -6.57 -18.47
C THR A 39 -14.96 -8.05 -18.81
N ARG A 40 -14.60 -8.83 -17.78
CA ARG A 40 -14.45 -10.29 -17.89
C ARG A 40 -15.62 -10.96 -18.57
N THR A 41 -16.85 -10.60 -18.18
CA THR A 41 -18.07 -11.18 -18.76
C THR A 41 -18.19 -10.83 -20.24
N GLN A 42 -17.92 -9.60 -20.63
CA GLN A 42 -17.93 -9.17 -22.02
C GLN A 42 -16.88 -9.90 -22.85
N LEU A 43 -15.65 -10.06 -22.31
CA LEU A 43 -14.60 -10.80 -23.00
C LEU A 43 -14.96 -12.27 -23.21
N LEU A 44 -15.59 -12.93 -22.22
CA LEU A 44 -16.04 -14.33 -22.32
C LEU A 44 -17.14 -14.54 -23.38
N LEU A 45 -17.91 -13.52 -23.71
CA LEU A 45 -18.93 -13.58 -24.75
C LEU A 45 -18.36 -13.42 -26.17
N LEU A 46 -17.09 -13.00 -26.29
CA LEU A 46 -16.45 -12.88 -27.61
C LEU A 46 -15.97 -14.24 -28.11
N SER A 47 -16.04 -14.41 -29.45
CA SER A 47 -15.39 -15.56 -30.07
C SER A 47 -13.88 -15.48 -29.88
N LYS A 48 -13.24 -16.62 -29.67
CA LYS A 48 -11.76 -16.69 -29.63
C LYS A 48 -11.12 -16.33 -30.99
N ASP A 49 -11.86 -16.39 -32.07
CA ASP A 49 -11.40 -16.00 -33.40
C ASP A 49 -11.71 -14.51 -33.73
N THR A 50 -12.18 -13.75 -32.74
CA THR A 50 -12.35 -12.29 -32.86
C THR A 50 -11.00 -11.65 -33.14
N LEU A 51 -10.96 -10.83 -34.20
CA LEU A 51 -9.75 -10.12 -34.61
C LEU A 51 -9.39 -9.01 -33.61
N LEU A 52 -8.12 -8.86 -33.43
CA LEU A 52 -7.48 -7.74 -32.73
C LEU A 52 -7.07 -6.69 -33.78
N SER A 53 -7.31 -5.43 -33.47
CA SER A 53 -6.83 -4.34 -34.33
C SER A 53 -5.29 -4.22 -34.22
N PRO A 54 -4.62 -3.61 -35.22
CA PRO A 54 -3.17 -3.38 -35.12
C PRO A 54 -2.72 -2.61 -33.89
N ALA A 55 -3.55 -1.67 -33.40
CA ALA A 55 -3.26 -0.92 -32.18
C ALA A 55 -3.36 -1.80 -30.93
N GLU A 56 -4.38 -2.68 -30.86
CA GLU A 56 -4.50 -3.67 -29.77
C GLU A 56 -3.31 -4.64 -29.79
N CYS A 57 -2.95 -5.18 -30.94
CA CYS A 57 -1.78 -6.06 -31.09
C CYS A 57 -0.51 -5.39 -30.57
N ALA A 58 -0.20 -4.20 -31.07
CA ALA A 58 1.01 -3.46 -30.65
C ALA A 58 1.03 -3.13 -29.15
N ARG A 59 -0.13 -2.88 -28.53
CA ARG A 59 -0.22 -2.66 -27.09
C ARG A 59 -0.01 -3.95 -26.30
N LEU A 60 -0.63 -5.04 -26.72
CA LEU A 60 -0.47 -6.36 -26.09
C LEU A 60 0.97 -6.88 -26.20
N GLU A 61 1.63 -6.70 -27.36
CA GLU A 61 3.04 -7.08 -27.56
C GLU A 61 3.97 -6.36 -26.58
N ARG A 62 3.80 -5.04 -26.41
CA ARG A 62 4.58 -4.29 -25.42
C ARG A 62 4.34 -4.78 -24.00
N MET A 63 3.07 -4.99 -23.62
CA MET A 63 2.73 -5.48 -22.28
C MET A 63 3.31 -6.88 -22.01
N LEU A 64 3.26 -7.80 -23.00
CA LEU A 64 3.90 -9.11 -22.89
C LEU A 64 5.42 -9.02 -22.78
N HIS A 65 6.04 -8.13 -23.54
CA HIS A 65 7.48 -7.89 -23.48
C HIS A 65 7.89 -7.46 -22.06
N ASP A 66 7.20 -6.48 -21.49
CA ASP A 66 7.49 -5.96 -20.15
C ASP A 66 7.28 -7.02 -19.07
N LEU A 67 6.19 -7.81 -19.15
CA LEU A 67 5.93 -8.92 -18.24
C LEU A 67 7.00 -10.03 -18.35
N SER A 68 7.43 -10.36 -19.57
CA SER A 68 8.48 -11.36 -19.81
C SER A 68 9.86 -10.90 -19.32
N ALA A 69 10.06 -9.58 -19.21
CA ALA A 69 11.23 -8.99 -18.58
C ALA A 69 11.14 -8.94 -17.04
N GLY A 70 10.02 -9.45 -16.45
CA GLY A 70 9.82 -9.52 -14.99
C GLY A 70 9.11 -8.31 -14.40
N THR A 71 8.68 -7.32 -15.20
CA THR A 71 7.92 -6.17 -14.70
C THR A 71 6.61 -6.66 -14.05
N PRO A 72 6.26 -6.23 -12.82
CA PRO A 72 5.01 -6.60 -12.18
C PRO A 72 3.78 -6.24 -13.02
N LEU A 73 2.77 -7.11 -13.02
CA LEU A 73 1.54 -6.92 -13.78
C LEU A 73 0.87 -5.56 -13.50
N GLN A 74 0.84 -5.14 -12.25
CA GLN A 74 0.23 -3.89 -11.83
C GLN A 74 0.92 -2.67 -12.44
N TYR A 75 2.25 -2.70 -12.58
CA TYR A 75 2.98 -1.64 -13.28
C TYR A 75 2.72 -1.64 -14.78
N VAL A 76 2.62 -2.82 -15.40
CA VAL A 76 2.26 -2.95 -16.82
C VAL A 76 0.85 -2.45 -17.10
N LEU A 77 -0.09 -2.73 -16.20
CA LEU A 77 -1.47 -2.23 -16.27
C LEU A 77 -1.58 -0.74 -15.91
N GLY A 78 -0.65 -0.22 -15.08
CA GLY A 78 -0.68 1.13 -14.53
C GLY A 78 -1.63 1.32 -13.36
N TYR A 79 -2.18 0.24 -12.81
CA TYR A 79 -3.07 0.31 -11.64
C TYR A 79 -3.06 -0.98 -10.82
N ALA A 80 -3.51 -0.85 -9.56
CA ALA A 80 -3.86 -1.95 -8.68
C ALA A 80 -5.25 -1.73 -8.07
N TYR A 81 -5.92 -2.81 -7.69
CA TYR A 81 -7.11 -2.71 -6.83
C TYR A 81 -6.70 -2.78 -5.38
N PHE A 82 -7.31 -1.93 -4.54
CA PHE A 82 -7.08 -1.90 -3.11
C PHE A 82 -8.34 -1.42 -2.39
N ALA A 83 -8.82 -2.18 -1.41
CA ALA A 83 -10.03 -1.89 -0.63
C ALA A 83 -11.25 -1.50 -1.53
N GLY A 84 -11.41 -2.19 -2.67
CA GLY A 84 -12.47 -1.94 -3.63
C GLY A 84 -12.26 -0.74 -4.56
N HIS A 85 -11.12 -0.07 -4.50
CA HIS A 85 -10.77 1.07 -5.35
C HIS A 85 -9.70 0.71 -6.37
N ARG A 86 -9.79 1.30 -7.57
CA ARG A 86 -8.74 1.24 -8.59
C ARG A 86 -7.79 2.40 -8.39
N LEU A 87 -6.56 2.11 -7.99
CA LEU A 87 -5.52 3.09 -7.71
C LEU A 87 -4.44 3.06 -8.79
N THR A 88 -3.95 4.20 -9.19
CA THR A 88 -2.78 4.33 -10.05
C THR A 88 -1.54 3.81 -9.33
N VAL A 89 -0.78 2.95 -9.99
CA VAL A 89 0.54 2.52 -9.55
C VAL A 89 1.52 2.56 -10.72
N ALA A 90 2.77 2.82 -10.42
CA ALA A 90 3.87 2.85 -11.38
C ALA A 90 5.18 2.55 -10.63
N PRO A 91 6.30 2.27 -11.33
CA PRO A 91 7.61 2.25 -10.69
C PRO A 91 7.82 3.49 -9.80
N GLY A 92 8.33 3.28 -8.59
CA GLY A 92 8.48 4.33 -7.57
C GLY A 92 7.53 4.22 -6.38
N VAL A 93 6.50 3.37 -6.42
CA VAL A 93 5.65 3.06 -5.27
C VAL A 93 5.56 1.56 -5.01
N LEU A 94 5.44 1.16 -3.76
CA LEU A 94 5.08 -0.21 -3.39
C LEU A 94 3.70 -0.55 -3.99
N ILE A 95 3.57 -1.69 -4.65
CA ILE A 95 2.26 -2.20 -5.08
C ILE A 95 1.44 -2.53 -3.82
N PRO A 96 0.22 -1.97 -3.65
CA PRO A 96 -0.62 -2.24 -2.49
C PRO A 96 -0.79 -3.74 -2.24
N ARG A 97 -0.62 -4.17 -0.98
CA ARG A 97 -0.63 -5.58 -0.57
C ARG A 97 -1.98 -5.98 0.04
N PRO A 98 -2.39 -7.25 -0.11
CA PRO A 98 -3.62 -7.76 0.54
C PRO A 98 -3.60 -7.62 2.07
N GLU A 99 -2.45 -7.82 2.70
CA GLU A 99 -2.30 -7.66 4.15
C GLU A 99 -2.59 -6.21 4.59
N THR A 100 -2.22 -5.24 3.76
CA THR A 100 -2.56 -3.84 4.04
C THR A 100 -4.07 -3.56 3.91
N GLU A 101 -4.81 -4.32 3.08
CA GLU A 101 -6.29 -4.26 3.07
C GLU A 101 -6.87 -4.79 4.39
N GLU A 102 -6.29 -5.85 4.97
CA GLU A 102 -6.70 -6.35 6.29
C GLU A 102 -6.52 -5.29 7.38
N LEU A 103 -5.42 -4.51 7.32
CA LEU A 103 -5.20 -3.38 8.22
C LEU A 103 -6.34 -2.35 8.12
N ILE A 104 -6.77 -2.01 6.90
CA ILE A 104 -7.91 -1.10 6.70
C ILE A 104 -9.18 -1.66 7.34
N GLU A 105 -9.48 -2.95 7.12
CA GLU A 105 -10.67 -3.58 7.69
C GLU A 105 -10.66 -3.57 9.23
N LEU A 106 -9.51 -3.86 9.86
CA LEU A 106 -9.34 -3.80 11.31
C LEU A 106 -9.63 -2.38 11.86
N ILE A 107 -9.10 -1.35 11.19
CA ILE A 107 -9.33 0.06 11.56
C ILE A 107 -10.83 0.41 11.44
N LEU A 108 -11.50 -0.01 10.37
CA LEU A 108 -12.91 0.26 10.14
C LEU A 108 -13.83 -0.48 11.12
N GLN A 109 -13.38 -1.61 11.66
CA GLN A 109 -14.12 -2.37 12.70
C GLN A 109 -13.87 -1.82 14.11
N HIS A 110 -12.81 -1.04 14.33
CA HIS A 110 -12.47 -0.49 15.64
C HIS A 110 -13.26 0.80 15.91
N PRO A 111 -14.15 0.86 16.94
CA PRO A 111 -15.09 1.97 17.11
C PRO A 111 -14.44 3.34 17.26
N GLU A 112 -13.36 3.45 18.07
CA GLU A 112 -12.65 4.72 18.31
C GLU A 112 -11.91 5.18 17.07
N SER A 113 -11.28 4.25 16.32
CA SER A 113 -10.61 4.56 15.05
C SER A 113 -11.62 4.99 13.99
N ARG A 114 -12.79 4.33 13.94
CA ARG A 114 -13.88 4.69 13.03
C ARG A 114 -14.46 6.09 13.28
N ALA A 115 -14.40 6.57 14.51
CA ALA A 115 -14.86 7.90 14.90
C ALA A 115 -13.81 9.01 14.70
N SER A 116 -12.66 8.69 14.11
CA SER A 116 -11.57 9.63 13.88
C SER A 116 -11.96 10.76 12.94
N LYS A 117 -11.51 11.97 13.27
CA LYS A 117 -11.74 13.19 12.47
C LYS A 117 -10.47 13.67 11.77
N ARG A 118 -9.31 13.32 12.30
CA ARG A 118 -7.99 13.71 11.80
C ARG A 118 -7.11 12.47 11.67
N LEU A 119 -6.67 12.23 10.45
CA LEU A 119 -5.88 11.07 10.04
C LEU A 119 -4.49 11.52 9.55
N LEU A 120 -3.47 10.79 9.93
CA LEU A 120 -2.15 10.83 9.31
C LEU A 120 -1.77 9.42 8.82
N ASP A 121 -1.44 9.32 7.54
CA ASP A 121 -0.81 8.14 6.92
C ASP A 121 0.67 8.43 6.72
N VAL A 122 1.54 7.66 7.36
CA VAL A 122 3.00 7.88 7.35
C VAL A 122 3.67 6.90 6.39
N GLY A 123 4.41 7.42 5.42
CA GLY A 123 5.00 6.64 4.33
C GLY A 123 3.92 6.17 3.37
N THR A 124 3.15 7.12 2.83
CA THR A 124 1.90 6.82 2.12
C THR A 124 2.09 6.05 0.80
N GLY A 125 3.29 6.12 0.19
CA GLY A 125 3.60 5.45 -1.08
C GLY A 125 2.64 5.83 -2.20
N SER A 126 1.83 4.88 -2.66
CA SER A 126 0.78 5.13 -3.67
C SER A 126 -0.41 5.94 -3.12
N GLY A 127 -0.47 6.19 -1.81
CA GLY A 127 -1.61 6.82 -1.14
C GLY A 127 -2.74 5.85 -0.80
N CYS A 128 -2.56 4.55 -0.92
CA CYS A 128 -3.63 3.55 -0.81
C CYS A 128 -4.33 3.56 0.57
N ILE A 129 -3.58 3.65 1.68
CA ILE A 129 -4.12 3.69 3.04
C ILE A 129 -4.91 4.99 3.25
N ALA A 130 -4.28 6.16 2.99
CA ALA A 130 -4.94 7.46 3.12
C ALA A 130 -6.20 7.56 2.25
N TYR A 131 -6.13 7.06 1.00
CA TYR A 131 -7.29 7.01 0.10
C TYR A 131 -8.43 6.19 0.70
N ALA A 132 -8.17 4.92 1.05
CA ALA A 132 -9.19 3.99 1.52
C ALA A 132 -9.85 4.47 2.81
N LEU A 133 -9.05 4.91 3.79
CA LEU A 133 -9.58 5.41 5.05
C LEU A 133 -10.35 6.73 4.88
N THR A 134 -9.86 7.65 4.05
CA THR A 134 -10.58 8.90 3.76
C THR A 134 -11.90 8.62 3.04
N ALA A 135 -11.95 7.66 2.13
CA ALA A 135 -13.18 7.28 1.46
C ALA A 135 -14.20 6.64 2.41
N ALA A 136 -13.74 5.75 3.32
CA ALA A 136 -14.59 4.91 4.14
C ALA A 136 -15.01 5.52 5.49
N LEU A 137 -14.17 6.38 6.10
CA LEU A 137 -14.44 6.97 7.42
C LEU A 137 -15.29 8.24 7.31
N PRO A 138 -16.58 8.23 7.69
CA PRO A 138 -17.48 9.35 7.44
C PRO A 138 -17.14 10.61 8.25
N GLU A 139 -16.54 10.44 9.43
CA GLU A 139 -16.23 11.53 10.36
C GLU A 139 -14.89 12.22 10.06
N VAL A 140 -14.04 11.64 9.20
CA VAL A 140 -12.75 12.23 8.85
C VAL A 140 -12.96 13.53 8.10
N LYS A 141 -12.43 14.63 8.65
CA LYS A 141 -12.49 16.00 8.12
C LYS A 141 -11.13 16.48 7.62
N GLN A 142 -10.06 15.89 8.11
CA GLN A 142 -8.70 16.23 7.75
C GLN A 142 -7.89 14.92 7.59
N SER A 143 -7.38 14.71 6.40
CA SER A 143 -6.47 13.61 6.09
C SER A 143 -5.15 14.19 5.59
N VAL A 144 -4.08 13.73 6.18
CA VAL A 144 -2.71 14.07 5.79
C VAL A 144 -1.98 12.79 5.44
N ALA A 145 -1.20 12.81 4.39
CA ALA A 145 -0.34 11.73 3.96
C ALA A 145 1.10 12.24 3.91
N LEU A 146 2.01 11.61 4.64
CA LEU A 146 3.43 11.94 4.69
C LEU A 146 4.19 11.05 3.72
N GLU A 147 5.02 11.66 2.85
CA GLU A 147 5.85 10.94 1.89
C GLU A 147 7.17 11.65 1.63
N VAL A 148 8.26 10.91 1.70
CA VAL A 148 9.61 11.43 1.45
C VAL A 148 10.03 11.26 0.00
N SER A 149 9.50 10.23 -0.68
CA SER A 149 9.88 9.90 -2.06
C SER A 149 9.33 10.90 -3.07
N SER A 150 10.20 11.55 -3.81
CA SER A 150 9.82 12.41 -4.93
C SER A 150 9.21 11.64 -6.11
N GLU A 151 9.45 10.33 -6.21
CA GLU A 151 8.87 9.44 -7.23
C GLU A 151 7.47 8.97 -6.84
N ALA A 152 7.24 8.67 -5.56
CA ALA A 152 5.94 8.25 -5.05
C ALA A 152 4.93 9.40 -4.98
N ALA A 153 5.37 10.58 -4.60
CA ALA A 153 4.50 11.75 -4.38
C ALA A 153 3.55 12.06 -5.55
N PRO A 154 3.97 12.12 -6.83
CA PRO A 154 3.05 12.39 -7.93
C PRO A 154 2.01 11.28 -8.16
N ILE A 155 2.34 10.02 -7.81
CA ILE A 155 1.41 8.89 -7.91
C ILE A 155 0.33 9.01 -6.83
N ALA A 156 0.73 9.30 -5.58
CA ALA A 156 -0.20 9.59 -4.49
C ALA A 156 -1.11 10.78 -4.81
N GLU A 157 -0.56 11.89 -5.33
CA GLU A 157 -1.33 13.07 -5.75
C GLU A 157 -2.39 12.72 -6.81
N ALA A 158 -2.05 11.90 -7.80
CA ALA A 158 -2.98 11.44 -8.83
C ALA A 158 -4.14 10.64 -8.22
N ASN A 159 -3.85 9.76 -7.25
CA ASN A 159 -4.85 8.98 -6.52
C ASN A 159 -5.73 9.88 -5.64
N PHE A 160 -5.16 10.85 -4.93
CA PHE A 160 -5.92 11.79 -4.10
C PHE A 160 -6.81 12.71 -4.94
N GLU A 161 -6.37 13.12 -6.12
CA GLU A 161 -7.21 13.85 -7.06
C GLU A 161 -8.38 12.99 -7.60
N ALA A 162 -8.15 11.69 -7.83
CA ALA A 162 -9.22 10.76 -8.19
C ALA A 162 -10.24 10.62 -7.04
N LEU A 163 -9.79 10.49 -5.79
CA LEU A 163 -10.64 10.49 -4.60
C LEU A 163 -11.48 11.76 -4.52
N ARG A 164 -10.84 12.92 -4.66
CA ARG A 164 -11.50 14.22 -4.61
C ARG A 164 -12.61 14.34 -5.68
N LYS A 165 -12.34 13.91 -6.90
CA LYS A 165 -13.34 13.90 -7.98
C LYS A 165 -14.51 12.96 -7.69
N ALA A 166 -14.25 11.79 -7.11
CA ALA A 166 -15.26 10.78 -6.86
C ALA A 166 -16.14 11.10 -5.63
N THR A 167 -15.57 11.71 -4.59
CA THR A 167 -16.22 11.84 -3.26
C THR A 167 -16.33 13.27 -2.74
N GLY A 168 -15.60 14.21 -3.32
CA GLY A 168 -15.45 15.58 -2.78
C GLY A 168 -14.52 15.67 -1.56
N ARG A 169 -13.89 14.56 -1.14
CA ARG A 169 -13.01 14.50 0.03
C ARG A 169 -11.56 14.66 -0.38
N GLU A 170 -10.76 15.24 0.49
CA GLU A 170 -9.38 15.60 0.19
C GLU A 170 -8.41 14.94 1.14
N VAL A 171 -7.23 14.58 0.61
CA VAL A 171 -6.03 14.20 1.37
C VAL A 171 -4.96 15.24 1.03
N TYR A 172 -4.38 15.83 2.05
CA TYR A 172 -3.23 16.72 1.89
C TYR A 172 -1.94 15.89 1.88
N LEU A 173 -1.19 15.95 0.77
CA LEU A 173 0.13 15.31 0.70
C LEU A 173 1.18 16.24 1.28
N TRP A 174 1.85 15.76 2.34
CA TRP A 174 2.97 16.42 2.98
C TRP A 174 4.26 15.76 2.54
N LYS A 175 4.99 16.43 1.64
CA LYS A 175 6.29 15.95 1.13
C LYS A 175 7.38 16.24 2.15
N HIS A 176 7.58 15.30 3.08
CA HIS A 176 8.53 15.49 4.16
C HIS A 176 9.05 14.13 4.67
N ASP A 177 10.22 14.16 5.29
CA ASP A 177 10.84 13.00 5.93
C ASP A 177 10.34 12.85 7.37
N LEU A 178 10.01 11.61 7.79
CA LEU A 178 9.54 11.32 9.14
C LEU A 178 10.58 11.69 10.21
N PHE A 179 11.85 11.39 9.96
CA PHE A 179 12.91 11.66 10.95
C PHE A 179 13.18 13.15 11.07
N ALA A 180 13.17 13.89 9.94
CA ALA A 180 13.29 15.34 9.96
C ALA A 180 12.10 16.00 10.69
N LEU A 181 10.87 15.48 10.48
CA LEU A 181 9.69 15.96 11.19
C LEU A 181 9.82 15.84 12.72
N LEU A 182 10.41 14.76 13.19
CA LEU A 182 10.66 14.57 14.63
C LEU A 182 11.64 15.59 15.21
N GLU A 183 12.61 16.06 14.43
CA GLU A 183 13.56 17.09 14.86
C GLU A 183 12.92 18.48 15.00
N GLU A 184 11.84 18.74 14.25
CA GLU A 184 11.13 20.01 14.30
C GLU A 184 10.29 20.21 15.57
N HIS A 185 9.88 19.14 16.26
CA HIS A 185 9.04 19.15 17.46
C HIS A 185 7.76 20.03 17.31
N THR A 186 7.08 19.92 16.16
CA THR A 186 5.91 20.74 15.81
C THR A 186 4.62 19.92 15.71
N PRO A 187 4.11 19.37 16.83
CA PRO A 187 2.87 18.58 16.78
C PRO A 187 1.69 19.43 16.31
N PRO A 188 0.76 18.83 15.54
CA PRO A 188 -0.40 19.55 15.03
C PRO A 188 -1.34 20.01 16.14
N THR A 189 -1.95 21.17 15.95
CA THR A 189 -2.96 21.69 16.88
C THR A 189 -4.26 21.88 16.11
N PRO A 190 -5.33 21.13 16.48
CA PRO A 190 -5.39 20.07 17.50
C PRO A 190 -4.71 18.77 17.05
N PRO A 191 -4.29 17.89 18.01
CA PRO A 191 -3.57 16.64 17.68
C PRO A 191 -4.45 15.65 16.91
N LEU A 192 -3.83 14.65 16.30
CA LEU A 192 -4.46 13.63 15.46
C LEU A 192 -5.32 12.66 16.28
N ASP A 193 -6.33 12.07 15.65
CA ASP A 193 -7.14 10.99 16.22
C ASP A 193 -6.59 9.62 15.83
N LEU A 194 -6.00 9.53 14.63
CA LEU A 194 -5.56 8.28 14.01
C LEU A 194 -4.25 8.50 13.26
N ILE A 195 -3.26 7.70 13.56
CA ILE A 195 -2.02 7.57 12.78
C ILE A 195 -1.98 6.14 12.24
N VAL A 196 -1.65 6.00 10.96
CA VAL A 196 -1.51 4.69 10.30
C VAL A 196 -0.20 4.67 9.53
N SER A 197 0.45 3.50 9.47
CA SER A 197 1.64 3.32 8.66
C SER A 197 1.83 1.86 8.25
N ASN A 198 2.24 1.65 7.02
CA ASN A 198 2.92 0.45 6.56
C ASN A 198 4.36 0.87 6.19
N PRO A 199 5.27 0.98 7.18
CA PRO A 199 6.61 1.48 6.94
C PRO A 199 7.49 0.40 6.31
N PRO A 200 8.63 0.76 5.70
CA PRO A 200 9.64 -0.20 5.29
C PRO A 200 10.13 -1.04 6.48
N TYR A 201 10.00 -2.36 6.40
CA TYR A 201 10.29 -3.23 7.53
C TYR A 201 11.14 -4.47 7.19
N ILE A 202 11.52 -4.67 5.93
CA ILE A 202 12.32 -5.81 5.50
C ILE A 202 13.77 -5.53 5.86
N HIS A 203 14.41 -6.45 6.60
CA HIS A 203 15.85 -6.35 6.82
C HIS A 203 16.59 -6.74 5.53
N PRO A 204 17.71 -6.08 5.17
CA PRO A 204 18.45 -6.42 3.95
C PRO A 204 18.84 -7.89 3.81
N GLU A 205 19.08 -8.61 4.90
CA GLU A 205 19.36 -10.05 4.91
C GLU A 205 18.15 -10.91 4.46
N GLU A 206 16.93 -10.39 4.56
CA GLU A 206 15.71 -11.08 4.09
C GLU A 206 15.52 -10.97 2.56
N ALA A 207 16.37 -10.18 1.87
CA ALA A 207 16.26 -9.97 0.42
C ALA A 207 16.40 -11.28 -0.39
N GLU A 208 17.15 -12.25 0.12
CA GLU A 208 17.33 -13.56 -0.53
C GLU A 208 16.03 -14.39 -0.60
N GLU A 209 15.07 -14.12 0.28
CA GLU A 209 13.78 -14.80 0.32
C GLU A 209 12.73 -14.14 -0.59
N MET A 210 13.04 -12.97 -1.14
CA MET A 210 12.11 -12.19 -1.97
C MET A 210 12.11 -12.69 -3.42
N THR A 211 10.96 -12.53 -4.07
CA THR A 211 10.89 -12.84 -5.51
C THR A 211 11.71 -11.81 -6.31
N PRO A 212 12.40 -12.25 -7.38
CA PRO A 212 13.15 -11.32 -8.23
C PRO A 212 12.32 -10.15 -8.77
N GLN A 213 11.04 -10.36 -9.02
CA GLN A 213 10.13 -9.32 -9.50
C GLN A 213 10.01 -8.17 -8.50
N VAL A 214 9.82 -8.47 -7.20
CA VAL A 214 9.74 -7.45 -6.15
C VAL A 214 11.09 -6.75 -6.01
N LEU A 215 12.16 -7.54 -5.87
CA LEU A 215 13.50 -7.01 -5.61
C LEU A 215 14.04 -6.08 -6.72
N LEU A 216 13.72 -6.40 -7.99
CA LEU A 216 14.24 -5.67 -9.15
C LEU A 216 13.36 -4.49 -9.58
N HIS A 217 12.08 -4.49 -9.26
CA HIS A 217 11.14 -3.52 -9.82
C HIS A 217 10.47 -2.61 -8.79
N GLU A 218 10.31 -3.07 -7.54
CA GLU A 218 9.69 -2.22 -6.51
C GLU A 218 10.75 -1.38 -5.78
N PRO A 219 10.38 -0.17 -5.28
CA PRO A 219 11.37 0.75 -4.74
C PRO A 219 11.96 0.23 -3.42
N HIS A 220 13.27 0.11 -3.35
CA HIS A 220 13.99 -0.35 -2.16
C HIS A 220 13.69 0.54 -0.94
N LEU A 221 13.47 1.83 -1.15
CA LEU A 221 13.08 2.78 -0.09
C LEU A 221 11.76 2.38 0.60
N ALA A 222 10.84 1.74 -0.12
CA ALA A 222 9.56 1.28 0.42
C ALA A 222 9.61 -0.14 1.00
N LEU A 223 10.68 -0.90 0.72
CA LEU A 223 10.83 -2.29 1.16
C LEU A 223 11.71 -2.41 2.39
N PHE A 224 12.91 -1.80 2.36
CA PHE A 224 13.95 -2.06 3.33
C PHE A 224 13.97 -1.05 4.47
N ALA A 225 13.96 -1.57 5.69
CA ALA A 225 14.29 -0.79 6.87
C ALA A 225 15.78 -0.39 6.86
N PRO A 226 16.18 0.64 7.62
CA PRO A 226 17.59 0.97 7.80
C PRO A 226 18.38 -0.24 8.33
N GLU A 227 19.53 -0.54 7.72
CA GLU A 227 20.37 -1.70 8.08
C GLU A 227 20.74 -1.72 9.58
N ALA A 228 20.94 -0.56 10.20
CA ALA A 228 21.29 -0.44 11.61
C ALA A 228 20.15 -0.86 12.57
N SER A 229 18.87 -0.84 12.11
CA SER A 229 17.73 -1.19 12.96
C SER A 229 16.48 -1.48 12.13
N PRO A 230 16.01 -2.74 12.08
CA PRO A 230 14.79 -3.12 11.36
C PRO A 230 13.51 -2.50 11.97
N ILE A 231 13.60 -1.96 13.18
CA ILE A 231 12.48 -1.35 13.90
C ILE A 231 12.57 0.18 13.99
N ALA A 232 13.49 0.81 13.25
CA ALA A 232 13.74 2.25 13.33
C ALA A 232 12.49 3.11 13.05
N TYR A 233 11.72 2.76 12.02
CA TYR A 233 10.49 3.47 11.68
C TYR A 233 9.42 3.37 12.77
N TYR A 234 9.32 2.21 13.45
CA TYR A 234 8.35 2.04 14.55
C TYR A 234 8.74 2.86 15.77
N ILE A 235 10.05 2.97 16.08
CA ILE A 235 10.54 3.87 17.12
C ILE A 235 10.23 5.32 16.77
N ALA A 236 10.41 5.71 15.50
CA ALA A 236 10.06 7.04 15.03
C ALA A 236 8.54 7.34 15.13
N LEU A 237 7.68 6.37 14.81
CA LEU A 237 6.23 6.48 14.99
C LEU A 237 5.85 6.60 16.47
N ALA A 238 6.51 5.83 17.36
CA ALA A 238 6.33 5.96 18.80
C ALA A 238 6.76 7.34 19.31
N GLU A 239 7.83 7.91 18.74
CA GLU A 239 8.29 9.26 19.05
C GLU A 239 7.26 10.33 18.65
N LEU A 240 6.59 10.20 17.47
CA LEU A 240 5.48 11.11 17.13
C LEU A 240 4.40 11.11 18.21
N VAL A 241 4.05 9.92 18.74
CA VAL A 241 3.06 9.80 19.81
C VAL A 241 3.58 10.48 21.09
N ALA A 242 4.83 10.24 21.47
CA ALA A 242 5.45 10.83 22.67
C ALA A 242 5.54 12.36 22.57
N GLN A 243 5.75 12.91 21.37
CA GLN A 243 5.79 14.35 21.11
C GLN A 243 4.40 15.01 21.04
N GLY A 244 3.30 14.25 21.22
CA GLY A 244 1.95 14.80 21.25
C GLY A 244 1.26 14.94 19.91
N TYR A 245 1.74 14.26 18.85
CA TYR A 245 1.02 14.22 17.58
C TYR A 245 -0.33 13.50 17.69
N LEU A 246 -0.45 12.52 18.57
CA LEU A 246 -1.67 11.77 18.83
C LEU A 246 -2.36 12.27 20.10
N ARG A 247 -3.67 12.50 20.04
CA ARG A 247 -4.44 12.92 21.23
C ARG A 247 -4.59 11.78 22.25
N SER A 248 -4.97 12.11 23.47
CA SER A 248 -5.42 11.12 24.46
C SER A 248 -6.61 10.32 23.90
N GLY A 249 -6.57 8.98 24.03
CA GLY A 249 -7.50 8.04 23.42
C GLY A 249 -7.39 7.93 21.90
N GLY A 250 -6.38 8.53 21.28
CA GLY A 250 -6.08 8.34 19.86
C GLY A 250 -5.41 7.01 19.57
N ASN A 251 -5.43 6.58 18.31
CA ASN A 251 -4.98 5.25 17.90
C ASN A 251 -3.85 5.33 16.88
N LEU A 252 -2.84 4.49 17.06
CA LEU A 252 -1.80 4.20 16.07
C LEU A 252 -1.95 2.75 15.60
N TRP A 253 -1.99 2.57 14.29
CA TRP A 253 -2.04 1.26 13.65
C TRP A 253 -0.85 1.10 12.72
N VAL A 254 -0.13 0.00 12.83
CA VAL A 254 1.03 -0.28 11.97
C VAL A 254 1.01 -1.72 11.46
N GLU A 255 1.43 -1.89 10.21
CA GLU A 255 1.80 -3.18 9.66
C GLU A 255 3.22 -3.53 10.13
N LEU A 256 3.49 -4.80 10.45
CA LEU A 256 4.71 -5.28 11.07
C LEU A 256 5.43 -6.32 10.22
N ASN A 257 6.77 -6.36 10.35
CA ASN A 257 7.51 -7.57 10.08
C ASN A 257 7.26 -8.58 11.22
N PRO A 258 6.69 -9.77 10.95
CA PRO A 258 6.40 -10.78 11.97
C PRO A 258 7.61 -11.20 12.80
N LEU A 259 8.81 -11.18 12.22
CA LEU A 259 10.05 -11.57 12.90
C LEU A 259 10.41 -10.62 14.06
N TYR A 260 10.04 -9.36 13.95
CA TYR A 260 10.38 -8.32 14.93
C TYR A 260 9.17 -7.82 15.74
N ALA A 261 7.99 -8.47 15.60
CA ALA A 261 6.74 -7.96 16.16
C ALA A 261 6.81 -7.67 17.67
N THR A 262 7.32 -8.61 18.49
CA THR A 262 7.45 -8.44 19.94
C THR A 262 8.48 -7.37 20.28
N ALA A 263 9.63 -7.37 19.62
CA ALA A 263 10.67 -6.36 19.85
C ALA A 263 10.17 -4.96 19.47
N THR A 264 9.38 -4.85 18.41
CA THR A 264 8.74 -3.60 18.01
C THR A 264 7.77 -3.10 19.07
N GLU A 265 6.86 -3.96 19.55
CA GLU A 265 5.92 -3.59 20.61
C GLU A 265 6.63 -3.09 21.86
N GLU A 266 7.67 -3.81 22.33
CA GLU A 266 8.43 -3.46 23.50
C GLU A 266 9.15 -2.11 23.33
N ALA A 267 9.81 -1.88 22.20
CA ALA A 267 10.52 -0.64 21.91
C ALA A 267 9.57 0.56 21.81
N MET A 268 8.40 0.39 21.20
CA MET A 268 7.39 1.45 21.13
C MET A 268 6.83 1.80 22.50
N LEU A 269 6.52 0.80 23.34
CA LEU A 269 6.05 1.00 24.71
C LEU A 269 7.11 1.66 25.59
N GLU A 270 8.39 1.31 25.43
CA GLU A 270 9.48 1.95 26.15
C GLU A 270 9.61 3.43 25.75
N ARG A 271 9.50 3.75 24.45
CA ARG A 271 9.63 5.12 23.94
C ARG A 271 8.50 6.03 24.40
N ILE A 272 7.25 5.55 24.40
CA ILE A 272 6.06 6.31 24.81
C ILE A 272 5.94 6.36 26.34
N GLY A 273 6.45 5.35 27.04
CA GLY A 273 6.21 5.05 28.45
C GLY A 273 5.06 4.03 28.58
N ARG A 274 5.37 2.85 29.16
CA ARG A 274 4.44 1.70 29.25
C ARG A 274 3.09 2.03 29.90
N GLN A 275 3.07 2.99 30.82
CA GLN A 275 1.84 3.46 31.48
C GLN A 275 0.98 4.37 30.62
N HIS A 276 1.53 4.89 29.51
CA HIS A 276 0.85 5.86 28.62
C HIS A 276 0.31 5.25 27.32
N ALA A 277 0.45 3.94 27.15
CA ALA A 277 -0.08 3.27 25.97
C ALA A 277 -0.60 1.86 26.29
N LYS A 278 -1.62 1.46 25.56
CA LYS A 278 -2.10 0.07 25.50
C LYS A 278 -1.86 -0.46 24.11
N THR A 279 -1.30 -1.65 23.99
CA THR A 279 -0.98 -2.28 22.71
C THR A 279 -1.71 -3.61 22.54
N LYS A 280 -1.87 -4.02 21.30
CA LYS A 280 -2.38 -5.32 20.90
C LYS A 280 -1.69 -5.76 19.61
N LEU A 281 -1.02 -6.91 19.67
CA LEU A 281 -0.53 -7.60 18.49
C LEU A 281 -1.68 -8.41 17.86
N ILE A 282 -1.81 -8.33 16.54
CA ILE A 282 -2.92 -8.92 15.79
C ILE A 282 -2.35 -9.75 14.64
N HIS A 283 -2.95 -10.93 14.43
CA HIS A 283 -2.58 -11.83 13.34
C HIS A 283 -3.34 -11.48 12.07
N ASP A 284 -2.66 -11.65 10.94
CA ASP A 284 -3.28 -11.64 9.62
C ASP A 284 -4.07 -12.94 9.36
N LEU A 285 -4.77 -13.00 8.23
CA LEU A 285 -5.53 -14.17 7.82
C LEU A 285 -4.66 -15.41 7.58
N SER A 286 -3.35 -15.23 7.38
CA SER A 286 -2.38 -16.33 7.27
C SER A 286 -1.87 -16.84 8.63
N GLY A 287 -2.27 -16.20 9.73
CA GLY A 287 -1.91 -16.56 11.10
C GLY A 287 -0.56 -15.99 11.57
N LYS A 288 0.04 -15.04 10.84
CA LYS A 288 1.28 -14.35 11.25
C LYS A 288 0.93 -13.10 12.02
N VAL A 289 1.72 -12.74 13.06
CA VAL A 289 1.59 -11.44 13.75
C VAL A 289 1.97 -10.35 12.77
N ARG A 290 0.99 -9.64 12.23
CA ARG A 290 1.16 -8.69 11.14
C ARG A 290 0.84 -7.25 11.51
N PHE A 291 0.06 -7.02 12.55
CA PHE A 291 -0.38 -5.67 12.90
C PHE A 291 -0.16 -5.39 14.38
N LEU A 292 0.14 -4.13 14.69
CA LEU A 292 0.11 -3.60 16.03
C LEU A 292 -0.89 -2.45 16.08
N HIS A 293 -1.81 -2.56 17.04
CA HIS A 293 -2.69 -1.49 17.44
C HIS A 293 -2.22 -0.91 18.77
N LEU A 294 -2.10 0.40 18.84
CA LEU A 294 -1.73 1.14 20.05
C LEU A 294 -2.78 2.22 20.31
N THR A 295 -3.31 2.26 21.54
CA THR A 295 -4.12 3.37 22.05
C THR A 295 -3.28 4.21 23.01
N TYR A 296 -3.18 5.51 22.75
CA TYR A 296 -2.44 6.45 23.59
C TYR A 296 -3.27 6.92 24.77
N CYS A 297 -2.78 6.72 25.98
CA CYS A 297 -3.46 7.03 27.24
C CYS A 297 -2.46 7.77 28.17
N PRO A 298 -2.11 9.06 27.90
CA PRO A 298 -1.21 9.79 28.76
C PRO A 298 -1.80 9.90 30.18
N ALA A 299 -0.92 9.96 31.20
CA ALA A 299 -1.36 10.30 32.55
C ALA A 299 -1.98 11.69 32.56
N GLU A 300 -3.06 11.85 33.34
CA GLU A 300 -3.69 13.15 33.59
C GLU A 300 -2.73 14.12 34.27
#